data_4e2aae5ee9b020470dda93437a7e4f06
#
_entry.id   4e2aae5ee9b020470dda93437a7e4f06
#
_cell.length_a   1.000
_cell.length_b   1.000
_cell.length_c   1.000
_cell.angle_alpha   90.00
_cell.angle_beta   90.00
_cell.angle_gamma   90.00
#
_symmetry.space_group_name_H-M   'P 1'
#
loop_
_entity.id
_entity.type
_entity.pdbx_description
1 polymer ?
#
loop_
_entity_poly.entity_id
_entity_poly.type
_entity_poly.pdbx_seq_one_letter_code
_entity_poly.pdbx_strand_id
1 'polypeptide(L)'
;MMDFLKQLPHIEPYGNPQYFLYVIAAILPIFIGLFFKKRFAWYEILVSLFFIVTMLTGGKTNQLAALGLYLIWQIVLVLFYKQYRKGRDGKWTFYLVSLLSLLPIIFVKVQPAINGTQSLLGFVGISYLTFRSVGIIIELRDGVIKDLKMWEYLRFLLFMPTFSSGPIDRFKRFNENYKTIPERDELLDMLAESVRYIMWGFLYKFILAHILGEILLPPLKNLALQTGG
;
A
#
# COMPACT_ATOMS: atom_id res chain seq x y z
N MET A 1 8.02 14.74 20.86
CA MET A 1 7.90 13.95 19.60
C MET A 1 6.45 13.80 19.15
N MET A 2 5.50 13.45 20.04
CA MET A 2 4.07 13.36 19.68
C MET A 2 3.44 14.70 19.28
N ASP A 3 3.85 15.82 19.87
CA ASP A 3 3.31 17.14 19.54
C ASP A 3 3.82 17.67 18.19
N PHE A 4 5.03 17.30 17.80
CA PHE A 4 5.57 17.60 16.47
C PHE A 4 4.79 16.85 15.36
N LEU A 5 4.41 15.59 15.61
CA LEU A 5 3.62 14.81 14.67
C LEU A 5 2.20 15.36 14.46
N LYS A 6 1.62 16.02 15.49
CA LYS A 6 0.31 16.70 15.39
C LYS A 6 0.33 18.00 14.58
N GLN A 7 1.51 18.59 14.40
CA GLN A 7 1.70 19.81 13.60
C GLN A 7 1.95 19.54 12.11
N LEU A 8 2.16 18.28 11.73
CA LEU A 8 2.29 17.91 10.32
C LEU A 8 0.96 18.17 9.60
N PRO A 9 1.00 18.80 8.41
CA PRO A 9 -0.19 19.01 7.64
C PRO A 9 -0.88 17.67 7.35
N HIS A 10 -2.16 17.58 7.68
CA HIS A 10 -2.96 16.42 7.32
C HIS A 10 -3.15 16.39 5.81
N ILE A 11 -2.42 15.51 5.16
CA ILE A 11 -2.50 15.30 3.73
C ILE A 11 -3.44 14.13 3.48
N GLU A 12 -4.68 14.41 3.07
CA GLU A 12 -5.61 13.36 2.66
C GLU A 12 -5.12 12.74 1.35
N PRO A 13 -4.68 11.46 1.38
CA PRO A 13 -4.20 10.79 0.18
C PRO A 13 -5.33 10.71 -0.85
N TYR A 14 -5.03 11.14 -2.06
CA TYR A 14 -5.95 11.09 -3.20
C TYR A 14 -7.24 11.93 -3.03
N GLY A 15 -7.42 12.66 -1.94
CA GLY A 15 -8.60 13.49 -1.69
C GLY A 15 -8.52 14.86 -2.33
N ASN A 16 -7.34 15.47 -2.33
CA ASN A 16 -7.11 16.84 -2.76
C ASN A 16 -6.10 16.90 -3.92
N PRO A 17 -6.32 17.73 -4.97
CA PRO A 17 -5.32 17.95 -6.03
C PRO A 17 -3.94 18.38 -5.53
N GLN A 18 -3.86 19.11 -4.42
CA GLN A 18 -2.60 19.53 -3.80
C GLN A 18 -1.72 18.34 -3.38
N TYR A 19 -2.32 17.22 -2.98
CA TYR A 19 -1.59 15.98 -2.68
C TYR A 19 -0.69 15.54 -3.84
N PHE A 20 -1.23 15.60 -5.06
CA PHE A 20 -0.48 15.19 -6.25
C PHE A 20 0.70 16.12 -6.55
N LEU A 21 0.60 17.42 -6.23
CA LEU A 21 1.74 18.34 -6.37
C LEU A 21 2.88 17.95 -5.43
N TYR A 22 2.58 17.60 -4.17
CA TYR A 22 3.60 17.13 -3.23
C TYR A 22 4.22 15.80 -3.68
N VAL A 23 3.41 14.88 -4.19
CA VAL A 23 3.90 13.60 -4.72
C VAL A 23 4.80 13.82 -5.94
N ILE A 24 4.41 14.68 -6.88
CA ILE A 24 5.21 15.01 -8.05
C ILE A 24 6.55 15.65 -7.61
N ALA A 25 6.51 16.63 -6.71
CA ALA A 25 7.72 17.27 -6.19
C ALA A 25 8.66 16.26 -5.51
N ALA A 26 8.11 15.29 -4.77
CA ALA A 26 8.88 14.27 -4.10
C ALA A 26 9.46 13.19 -5.05
N ILE A 27 8.77 12.91 -6.17
CA ILE A 27 9.23 11.93 -7.17
C ILE A 27 10.28 12.56 -8.13
N LEU A 28 10.26 13.87 -8.31
CA LEU A 28 11.13 14.56 -9.27
C LEU A 28 12.63 14.27 -9.04
N PRO A 29 13.20 14.27 -7.82
CA PRO A 29 14.60 13.88 -7.59
C PRO A 29 14.88 12.42 -7.94
N ILE A 30 13.89 11.52 -7.74
CA ILE A 30 14.03 10.10 -8.09
C ILE A 30 14.14 9.98 -9.62
N PHE A 31 13.26 10.68 -10.35
CA PHE A 31 13.28 10.71 -11.80
C PHE A 31 14.60 11.28 -12.35
N ILE A 32 15.07 12.41 -11.80
CA ILE A 32 16.35 12.99 -12.16
C ILE A 32 17.48 11.99 -11.90
N GLY A 33 17.48 11.30 -10.76
CA GLY A 33 18.47 10.27 -10.45
C GLY A 33 18.48 9.15 -11.49
N LEU A 34 17.33 8.61 -11.85
CA LEU A 34 17.18 7.55 -12.86
C LEU A 34 17.66 8.02 -14.24
N PHE A 35 17.38 9.28 -14.61
CA PHE A 35 17.87 9.88 -15.86
C PHE A 35 19.40 9.90 -15.96
N PHE A 36 20.09 10.04 -14.81
CA PHE A 36 21.55 9.91 -14.70
C PHE A 36 22.01 8.49 -14.35
N LYS A 37 21.18 7.47 -14.54
CA LYS A 37 21.44 6.06 -14.19
C LYS A 37 21.86 5.86 -12.73
N LYS A 38 21.36 6.70 -11.82
CA LYS A 38 21.56 6.61 -10.38
C LYS A 38 20.25 6.41 -9.66
N ARG A 39 20.21 5.46 -8.73
CA ARG A 39 19.02 5.24 -7.88
C ARG A 39 19.35 5.64 -6.45
N PHE A 40 18.56 6.53 -5.89
CA PHE A 40 18.68 7.00 -4.52
C PHE A 40 17.75 6.22 -3.59
N ALA A 41 18.05 4.94 -3.37
CA ALA A 41 17.19 4.03 -2.59
C ALA A 41 16.85 4.56 -1.19
N TRP A 42 17.77 5.23 -0.50
CA TRP A 42 17.53 5.84 0.80
C TRP A 42 16.51 6.99 0.73
N TYR A 43 16.55 7.79 -0.33
CA TYR A 43 15.61 8.89 -0.55
C TYR A 43 14.20 8.36 -0.82
N GLU A 44 14.07 7.33 -1.68
CA GLU A 44 12.78 6.68 -1.97
C GLU A 44 12.09 6.16 -0.69
N ILE A 45 12.90 5.63 0.25
CA ILE A 45 12.40 5.15 1.53
C ILE A 45 11.97 6.31 2.43
N LEU A 46 12.78 7.37 2.51
CA LEU A 46 12.42 8.54 3.30
C LEU A 46 11.13 9.19 2.79
N VAL A 47 10.97 9.32 1.47
CA VAL A 47 9.74 9.82 0.85
C VAL A 47 8.56 8.91 1.19
N SER A 48 8.71 7.59 1.04
CA SER A 48 7.65 6.63 1.37
C SER A 48 7.25 6.71 2.84
N LEU A 49 8.21 6.74 3.76
CA LEU A 49 7.95 6.87 5.19
C LEU A 49 7.29 8.21 5.54
N PHE A 50 7.75 9.31 4.95
CA PHE A 50 7.15 10.63 5.16
C PHE A 50 5.67 10.63 4.80
N PHE A 51 5.31 10.16 3.60
CA PHE A 51 3.91 10.12 3.18
C PHE A 51 3.07 9.13 4.00
N ILE A 52 3.63 7.97 4.39
CA ILE A 52 2.93 7.02 5.26
C ILE A 52 2.66 7.65 6.64
N VAL A 53 3.65 8.31 7.23
CA VAL A 53 3.49 8.98 8.53
C VAL A 53 2.44 10.08 8.44
N THR A 54 2.52 10.99 7.45
CA THR A 54 1.52 12.07 7.27
C THR A 54 0.12 11.53 7.04
N MET A 55 -0.02 10.43 6.31
CA MET A 55 -1.30 9.76 6.08
C MET A 55 -1.91 9.15 7.36
N LEU A 56 -1.07 8.58 8.24
CA LEU A 56 -1.54 7.90 9.45
C LEU A 56 -1.69 8.83 10.66
N THR A 57 -1.05 10.00 10.67
CA THR A 57 -1.13 10.96 11.78
C THR A 57 -2.36 11.86 11.74
N GLY A 58 -2.99 12.04 10.59
CA GLY A 58 -4.09 12.99 10.39
C GLY A 58 -5.42 12.63 11.06
N GLY A 59 -5.60 11.40 11.58
CA GLY A 59 -6.89 11.00 12.14
C GLY A 59 -6.81 10.50 13.58
N LYS A 60 -5.92 9.56 13.88
CA LYS A 60 -5.79 8.92 15.20
C LYS A 60 -4.33 8.54 15.41
N THR A 61 -3.73 9.04 16.49
CA THR A 61 -2.34 8.78 16.87
C THR A 61 -1.98 7.29 17.02
N ASN A 62 -2.98 6.43 17.23
CA ASN A 62 -2.79 5.00 17.40
C ASN A 62 -2.50 4.23 16.10
N GLN A 63 -2.75 4.82 14.92
CA GLN A 63 -2.54 4.11 13.65
C GLN A 63 -1.07 3.80 13.36
N LEU A 64 -0.15 4.66 13.75
CA LEU A 64 1.30 4.40 13.62
C LEU A 64 1.75 3.24 14.52
N ALA A 65 1.25 3.20 15.76
CA ALA A 65 1.54 2.10 16.67
C ALA A 65 0.94 0.79 16.16
N ALA A 66 -0.29 0.83 15.63
CA ALA A 66 -0.93 -0.32 15.01
C ALA A 66 -0.15 -0.83 13.79
N LEU A 67 0.34 0.06 12.93
CA LEU A 67 1.22 -0.30 11.82
C LEU A 67 2.51 -0.95 12.32
N GLY A 68 3.16 -0.39 13.36
CA GLY A 68 4.39 -0.95 13.94
C GLY A 68 4.19 -2.38 14.46
N LEU A 69 3.14 -2.60 15.26
CA LEU A 69 2.79 -3.94 15.76
C LEU A 69 2.47 -4.91 14.62
N TYR A 70 1.72 -4.45 13.63
CA TYR A 70 1.40 -5.24 12.45
C TYR A 70 2.66 -5.65 11.67
N LEU A 71 3.59 -4.73 11.44
CA LEU A 71 4.84 -5.01 10.74
C LEU A 71 5.69 -6.05 11.50
N ILE A 72 5.82 -5.90 12.83
CA ILE A 72 6.52 -6.88 13.66
C ILE A 72 5.89 -8.26 13.52
N TRP A 73 4.56 -8.36 13.59
CA TRP A 73 3.82 -9.59 13.42
C TRP A 73 4.10 -10.26 12.07
N GLN A 74 3.98 -9.50 10.97
CA GLN A 74 4.21 -10.03 9.63
C GLN A 74 5.68 -10.42 9.39
N ILE A 75 6.63 -9.63 9.90
CA ILE A 75 8.07 -9.93 9.82
C ILE A 75 8.36 -11.27 10.49
N VAL A 76 7.87 -11.47 11.72
CA VAL A 76 8.09 -12.71 12.46
C VAL A 76 7.54 -13.91 11.69
N LEU A 77 6.32 -13.81 11.16
CA LEU A 77 5.70 -14.89 10.40
C LEU A 77 6.45 -15.23 9.11
N VAL A 78 6.83 -14.20 8.35
CA VAL A 78 7.54 -14.39 7.07
C VAL A 78 8.95 -14.96 7.31
N LEU A 79 9.68 -14.48 8.34
CA LEU A 79 10.98 -15.03 8.71
C LEU A 79 10.89 -16.47 9.20
N PHE A 80 9.90 -16.76 10.05
CA PHE A 80 9.64 -18.12 10.50
C PHE A 80 9.38 -19.03 9.31
N TYR A 81 8.49 -18.65 8.39
CA TYR A 81 8.16 -19.44 7.23
C TYR A 81 9.34 -19.60 6.26
N LYS A 82 10.12 -18.53 6.02
CA LYS A 82 11.37 -18.58 5.24
C LYS A 82 12.34 -19.61 5.82
N GLN A 83 12.54 -19.61 7.14
CA GLN A 83 13.46 -20.55 7.80
C GLN A 83 12.93 -21.99 7.76
N TYR A 84 11.63 -22.16 7.97
CA TYR A 84 10.99 -23.47 7.90
C TYR A 84 11.14 -24.11 6.52
N ARG A 85 10.98 -23.32 5.45
CA ARG A 85 11.08 -23.78 4.06
C ARG A 85 12.47 -24.25 3.63
N LYS A 86 13.53 -23.87 4.33
CA LYS A 86 14.89 -24.34 4.02
C LYS A 86 15.10 -25.85 4.18
N GLY A 87 14.29 -26.50 4.99
CA GLY A 87 14.46 -27.93 5.27
C GLY A 87 13.17 -28.78 5.24
N ARG A 88 12.00 -28.13 5.10
CA ARG A 88 10.72 -28.81 5.22
C ARG A 88 9.69 -28.25 4.23
N ASP A 89 8.77 -29.11 3.79
CA ASP A 89 7.67 -28.73 2.88
C ASP A 89 6.33 -29.24 3.42
N GLY A 90 5.90 -28.69 4.55
CA GLY A 90 4.64 -29.05 5.19
C GLY A 90 3.47 -28.20 4.69
N LYS A 91 2.46 -28.80 4.07
CA LYS A 91 1.25 -28.10 3.63
C LYS A 91 0.51 -27.43 4.80
N TRP A 92 0.44 -28.09 5.95
CA TRP A 92 -0.23 -27.56 7.15
C TRP A 92 0.45 -26.28 7.69
N THR A 93 1.77 -26.24 7.69
CA THR A 93 2.52 -25.06 8.13
C THR A 93 2.25 -23.86 7.20
N PHE A 94 2.13 -24.10 5.90
CA PHE A 94 1.74 -23.06 4.95
C PHE A 94 0.34 -22.48 5.27
N TYR A 95 -0.67 -23.35 5.45
CA TYR A 95 -2.03 -22.91 5.78
C TYR A 95 -2.07 -22.16 7.12
N LEU A 96 -1.37 -22.68 8.13
CA LEU A 96 -1.30 -22.05 9.45
C LEU A 96 -0.67 -20.64 9.35
N VAL A 97 0.49 -20.50 8.70
CA VAL A 97 1.18 -19.22 8.59
C VAL A 97 0.37 -18.24 7.74
N SER A 98 -0.27 -18.70 6.67
CA SER A 98 -1.16 -17.85 5.86
C SER A 98 -2.37 -17.37 6.66
N LEU A 99 -3.00 -18.25 7.44
CA LEU A 99 -4.11 -17.89 8.32
C LEU A 99 -3.68 -16.88 9.40
N LEU A 100 -2.53 -17.12 10.05
CA LEU A 100 -1.96 -16.21 11.05
C LEU A 100 -1.63 -14.84 10.44
N SER A 101 -1.18 -14.80 9.19
CA SER A 101 -0.94 -13.54 8.47
C SER A 101 -2.24 -12.77 8.18
N LEU A 102 -3.37 -13.47 7.98
CA LEU A 102 -4.69 -12.88 7.79
C LEU A 102 -5.37 -12.45 9.10
N LEU A 103 -4.96 -12.96 10.26
CA LEU A 103 -5.64 -12.67 11.53
C LEU A 103 -5.80 -11.19 11.84
N PRO A 104 -4.79 -10.30 11.65
CA PRO A 104 -4.96 -8.89 11.96
C PRO A 104 -6.08 -8.23 11.15
N ILE A 105 -6.20 -8.53 9.87
CA ILE A 105 -7.28 -7.97 9.04
C ILE A 105 -8.65 -8.53 9.41
N ILE A 106 -8.72 -9.84 9.71
CA ILE A 106 -9.97 -10.46 10.17
C ILE A 106 -10.43 -9.78 11.45
N PHE A 107 -9.53 -9.63 12.44
CA PHE A 107 -9.83 -8.98 13.70
C PHE A 107 -10.33 -7.54 13.51
N VAL A 108 -9.63 -6.73 12.69
CA VAL A 108 -10.00 -5.34 12.42
C VAL A 108 -11.35 -5.23 11.71
N LYS A 109 -11.72 -6.18 10.86
CA LYS A 109 -13.00 -6.18 10.13
C LYS A 109 -14.16 -6.72 10.95
N VAL A 110 -13.91 -7.69 11.82
CA VAL A 110 -14.97 -8.36 12.62
C VAL A 110 -15.28 -7.56 13.90
N GLN A 111 -14.28 -6.92 14.53
CA GLN A 111 -14.47 -6.17 15.77
C GLN A 111 -15.60 -5.11 15.71
N PRO A 112 -15.72 -4.27 14.65
CA PRO A 112 -16.83 -3.31 14.57
C PRO A 112 -18.22 -3.97 14.50
N ALA A 113 -18.31 -5.15 13.87
CA ALA A 113 -19.57 -5.88 13.78
C ALA A 113 -20.02 -6.46 15.13
N ILE A 114 -19.08 -6.78 16.03
CA ILE A 114 -19.38 -7.32 17.36
C ILE A 114 -19.63 -6.20 18.37
N ASN A 115 -18.74 -5.19 18.41
CA ASN A 115 -18.72 -4.19 19.48
C ASN A 115 -19.26 -2.82 19.07
N GLY A 116 -19.63 -2.61 17.80
CA GLY A 116 -20.10 -1.32 17.28
C GLY A 116 -19.05 -0.21 17.25
N THR A 117 -17.79 -0.49 17.65
CA THR A 117 -16.71 0.48 17.74
C THR A 117 -15.61 0.16 16.74
N GLN A 118 -14.96 1.19 16.21
CA GLN A 118 -13.81 1.00 15.33
C GLN A 118 -12.63 0.32 16.06
N SER A 119 -11.96 -0.58 15.36
CA SER A 119 -10.81 -1.29 15.92
C SER A 119 -9.64 -0.34 16.21
N LEU A 120 -9.03 -0.47 17.39
CA LEU A 120 -7.83 0.26 17.78
C LEU A 120 -6.59 -0.16 16.97
N LEU A 121 -6.60 -1.37 16.41
CA LEU A 121 -5.53 -1.90 15.57
C LEU A 121 -5.74 -1.58 14.07
N GLY A 122 -6.84 -0.91 13.72
CA GLY A 122 -7.15 -0.52 12.35
C GLY A 122 -6.27 0.64 11.90
N PHE A 123 -5.68 0.52 10.72
CA PHE A 123 -4.99 1.60 10.03
C PHE A 123 -5.25 1.53 8.53
N VAL A 124 -5.07 2.67 7.86
CA VAL A 124 -5.24 2.75 6.40
C VAL A 124 -4.17 1.89 5.71
N GLY A 125 -4.58 1.03 4.79
CA GLY A 125 -3.66 0.15 4.05
C GLY A 125 -3.49 -1.26 4.62
N ILE A 126 -4.04 -1.59 5.81
CA ILE A 126 -3.89 -2.92 6.43
C ILE A 126 -4.26 -4.07 5.48
N SER A 127 -5.31 -3.91 4.68
CA SER A 127 -5.75 -4.94 3.72
C SER A 127 -4.69 -5.19 2.65
N TYR A 128 -4.14 -4.12 2.07
CA TYR A 128 -3.11 -4.21 1.03
C TYR A 128 -1.81 -4.82 1.55
N LEU A 129 -1.37 -4.40 2.74
CA LEU A 129 -0.18 -4.97 3.37
C LEU A 129 -0.36 -6.46 3.68
N THR A 130 -1.55 -6.84 4.14
CA THR A 130 -1.85 -8.25 4.45
C THR A 130 -1.80 -9.12 3.19
N PHE A 131 -2.44 -8.70 2.11
CA PHE A 131 -2.39 -9.47 0.86
C PHE A 131 -0.99 -9.53 0.26
N ARG A 132 -0.18 -8.49 0.41
CA ARG A 132 1.24 -8.52 0.01
C ARG A 132 2.06 -9.50 0.85
N SER A 133 1.86 -9.52 2.16
CA SER A 133 2.55 -10.47 3.05
C SER A 133 2.16 -11.92 2.74
N VAL A 134 0.87 -12.18 2.55
CA VAL A 134 0.37 -13.50 2.11
C VAL A 134 0.93 -13.87 0.73
N GLY A 135 0.98 -12.93 -0.20
CA GLY A 135 1.59 -13.13 -1.52
C GLY A 135 3.05 -13.60 -1.42
N ILE A 136 3.84 -13.01 -0.53
CA ILE A 136 5.23 -13.44 -0.28
C ILE A 136 5.28 -14.85 0.32
N ILE A 137 4.39 -15.19 1.25
CA ILE A 137 4.30 -16.55 1.81
C ILE A 137 4.00 -17.58 0.71
N ILE A 138 3.12 -17.23 -0.25
CA ILE A 138 2.83 -18.06 -1.42
C ILE A 138 4.06 -18.19 -2.32
N GLU A 139 4.73 -17.08 -2.66
CA GLU A 139 5.92 -17.10 -3.52
C GLU A 139 7.09 -17.85 -2.87
N LEU A 140 7.23 -17.82 -1.54
CA LEU A 140 8.17 -18.65 -0.79
C LEU A 140 7.78 -20.13 -0.86
N ARG A 141 6.48 -20.46 -0.72
CA ARG A 141 6.00 -21.85 -0.86
C ARG A 141 6.31 -22.41 -2.25
N ASP A 142 6.02 -21.65 -3.27
CA ASP A 142 6.17 -22.07 -4.67
C ASP A 142 7.64 -22.05 -5.14
N GLY A 143 8.57 -21.64 -4.25
CA GLY A 143 10.02 -21.59 -4.58
C GLY A 143 10.38 -20.48 -5.56
N VAL A 144 9.45 -19.55 -5.81
CA VAL A 144 9.65 -18.37 -6.68
C VAL A 144 10.67 -17.42 -6.06
N ILE A 145 10.62 -17.27 -4.72
CA ILE A 145 11.60 -16.53 -3.92
C ILE A 145 12.53 -17.56 -3.25
N LYS A 146 13.79 -17.57 -3.67
CA LYS A 146 14.83 -18.45 -3.06
C LYS A 146 15.50 -17.79 -1.84
N ASP A 147 15.77 -16.51 -1.94
CA ASP A 147 16.30 -15.70 -0.83
C ASP A 147 15.55 -14.39 -0.70
N LEU A 148 14.98 -14.19 0.48
CA LEU A 148 14.25 -12.97 0.84
C LEU A 148 15.11 -12.14 1.78
N LYS A 149 15.59 -11.00 1.31
CA LYS A 149 16.27 -10.02 2.17
C LYS A 149 15.23 -9.17 2.89
N MET A 150 15.40 -9.03 4.20
CA MET A 150 14.45 -8.27 5.05
C MET A 150 14.24 -6.84 4.55
N TRP A 151 15.30 -6.19 4.10
CA TRP A 151 15.23 -4.86 3.55
C TRP A 151 14.37 -4.76 2.27
N GLU A 152 14.50 -5.73 1.37
CA GLU A 152 13.68 -5.81 0.15
C GLU A 152 12.20 -6.04 0.49
N TYR A 153 11.94 -6.86 1.52
CA TYR A 153 10.60 -7.10 2.04
C TYR A 153 9.96 -5.84 2.60
N LEU A 154 10.67 -5.12 3.49
CA LEU A 154 10.18 -3.87 4.08
C LEU A 154 9.93 -2.80 3.02
N ARG A 155 10.85 -2.65 2.05
CA ARG A 155 10.68 -1.73 0.94
C ARG A 155 9.43 -2.07 0.11
N PHE A 156 9.19 -3.35 -0.15
CA PHE A 156 7.99 -3.79 -0.85
C PHE A 156 6.71 -3.47 -0.07
N LEU A 157 6.67 -3.75 1.23
CA LEU A 157 5.50 -3.46 2.07
C LEU A 157 5.23 -1.96 2.20
N LEU A 158 6.28 -1.17 2.47
CA LEU A 158 6.18 0.25 2.75
C LEU A 158 6.34 1.13 1.51
N PHE A 159 6.19 0.56 0.32
CA PHE A 159 6.19 1.35 -0.92
C PHE A 159 4.93 2.22 -0.99
N MET A 160 5.09 3.53 -0.79
CA MET A 160 4.01 4.49 -0.60
C MET A 160 2.95 4.46 -1.70
N PRO A 161 3.30 4.47 -3.00
CA PRO A 161 2.29 4.53 -4.07
C PRO A 161 1.24 3.41 -4.03
N THR A 162 1.58 2.29 -3.40
CA THR A 162 0.70 1.13 -3.29
C THR A 162 0.42 0.73 -1.84
N PHE A 163 0.68 1.63 -0.88
CA PHE A 163 0.48 1.37 0.54
C PHE A 163 -1.00 1.30 0.92
N SER A 164 -1.78 2.31 0.53
CA SER A 164 -3.20 2.42 0.91
C SER A 164 -4.15 1.86 -0.14
N SER A 165 -3.77 1.93 -1.40
CA SER A 165 -4.58 1.50 -2.54
C SER A 165 -3.65 1.25 -3.74
N GLY A 166 -4.11 0.47 -4.71
CA GLY A 166 -3.35 0.20 -5.92
C GLY A 166 -3.30 -1.28 -6.27
N PRO A 167 -2.63 -1.65 -7.34
CA PRO A 167 -2.51 -3.05 -7.73
C PRO A 167 -1.70 -3.83 -6.70
N ILE A 168 -2.17 -5.04 -6.35
CA ILE A 168 -1.42 -5.98 -5.53
C ILE A 168 -0.39 -6.63 -6.43
N ASP A 169 0.85 -6.16 -6.34
CA ASP A 169 1.96 -6.69 -7.13
C ASP A 169 2.59 -7.92 -6.47
N ARG A 170 3.32 -8.71 -7.27
CA ARG A 170 4.13 -9.83 -6.80
C ARG A 170 5.51 -9.32 -6.37
N PHE A 171 6.00 -9.82 -5.23
CA PHE A 171 7.30 -9.40 -4.69
C PHE A 171 8.44 -9.61 -5.68
N LYS A 172 8.49 -10.77 -6.34
CA LYS A 172 9.55 -11.07 -7.33
C LYS A 172 9.59 -10.01 -8.43
N ARG A 173 8.45 -9.75 -9.09
CA ARG A 173 8.34 -8.75 -10.16
C ARG A 173 8.73 -7.36 -9.67
N PHE A 174 8.21 -6.93 -8.53
CA PHE A 174 8.56 -5.65 -7.92
C PHE A 174 10.08 -5.52 -7.68
N ASN A 175 10.70 -6.56 -7.11
CA ASN A 175 12.12 -6.53 -6.77
C ASN A 175 13.03 -6.59 -8.00
N GLU A 176 12.65 -7.31 -9.05
CA GLU A 176 13.34 -7.34 -10.34
C GLU A 176 13.28 -5.98 -11.03
N ASN A 177 12.08 -5.41 -11.17
CA ASN A 177 11.89 -4.07 -11.74
C ASN A 177 12.61 -2.99 -10.93
N TYR A 178 12.64 -3.13 -9.60
CA TYR A 178 13.36 -2.19 -8.75
C TYR A 178 14.88 -2.23 -8.99
N LYS A 179 15.48 -3.38 -9.28
CA LYS A 179 16.91 -3.55 -9.54
C LYS A 179 17.32 -3.09 -10.93
N THR A 180 16.40 -3.08 -11.86
CA THR A 180 16.66 -2.65 -13.24
C THR A 180 16.55 -1.12 -13.33
N ILE A 181 17.58 -0.48 -13.88
CA ILE A 181 17.53 0.94 -14.22
C ILE A 181 17.25 1.03 -15.73
N PRO A 182 16.13 1.61 -16.14
CA PRO A 182 15.76 1.70 -17.54
C PRO A 182 16.73 2.60 -18.33
N GLU A 183 16.83 2.38 -19.62
CA GLU A 183 17.50 3.29 -20.53
C GLU A 183 16.73 4.60 -20.66
N ARG A 184 17.36 5.66 -21.17
CA ARG A 184 16.73 6.99 -21.23
C ARG A 184 15.44 7.01 -22.03
N ASP A 185 15.44 6.38 -23.20
CA ASP A 185 14.28 6.39 -24.09
C ASP A 185 13.14 5.61 -23.44
N GLU A 186 13.42 4.44 -22.85
CA GLU A 186 12.47 3.65 -22.07
C GLU A 186 11.93 4.46 -20.87
N LEU A 187 12.78 5.19 -20.16
CA LEU A 187 12.36 6.03 -19.03
C LEU A 187 11.41 7.16 -19.48
N LEU A 188 11.66 7.76 -20.63
CA LEU A 188 10.79 8.80 -21.19
C LEU A 188 9.45 8.22 -21.63
N ASP A 189 9.46 7.05 -22.27
CA ASP A 189 8.23 6.35 -22.65
C ASP A 189 7.40 5.97 -21.41
N MET A 190 8.04 5.42 -20.37
CA MET A 190 7.38 5.11 -19.10
C MET A 190 6.80 6.37 -18.44
N LEU A 191 7.49 7.51 -18.53
CA LEU A 191 7.01 8.79 -18.00
C LEU A 191 5.77 9.26 -18.78
N ALA A 192 5.83 9.24 -20.11
CA ALA A 192 4.71 9.63 -20.98
C ALA A 192 3.46 8.76 -20.72
N GLU A 193 3.67 7.46 -20.57
CA GLU A 193 2.60 6.53 -20.23
C GLU A 193 2.05 6.76 -18.82
N SER A 194 2.91 7.03 -17.84
CA SER A 194 2.51 7.36 -16.47
C SER A 194 1.66 8.63 -16.40
N VAL A 195 2.06 9.70 -17.13
CA VAL A 195 1.28 10.93 -17.23
C VAL A 195 -0.09 10.65 -17.83
N ARG A 196 -0.16 9.84 -18.90
CA ARG A 196 -1.43 9.43 -19.49
C ARG A 196 -2.34 8.72 -18.50
N TYR A 197 -1.82 7.76 -17.72
CA TYR A 197 -2.61 7.06 -16.69
C TYR A 197 -3.06 7.98 -15.55
N ILE A 198 -2.23 8.94 -15.15
CA ILE A 198 -2.60 9.93 -14.15
C ILE A 198 -3.78 10.79 -14.68
N MET A 199 -3.71 11.25 -15.92
CA MET A 199 -4.79 12.04 -16.54
C MET A 199 -6.10 11.23 -16.63
N TRP A 200 -6.04 9.96 -17.01
CA TRP A 200 -7.21 9.06 -16.97
C TRP A 200 -7.74 8.89 -15.54
N GLY A 201 -6.86 8.73 -14.56
CA GLY A 201 -7.25 8.66 -13.16
C GLY A 201 -7.99 9.91 -12.67
N PHE A 202 -7.52 11.09 -13.05
CA PHE A 202 -8.21 12.36 -12.77
C PHE A 202 -9.59 12.43 -13.43
N LEU A 203 -9.70 12.06 -14.71
CA LEU A 203 -10.97 12.02 -15.42
C LEU A 203 -11.97 11.09 -14.70
N TYR A 204 -11.57 9.88 -14.37
CA TYR A 204 -12.46 8.92 -13.72
C TYR A 204 -12.86 9.37 -12.32
N LYS A 205 -11.92 9.85 -11.52
CA LYS A 205 -12.18 10.19 -10.12
C LYS A 205 -12.94 11.52 -9.96
N PHE A 206 -12.50 12.56 -10.65
CA PHE A 206 -13.04 13.91 -10.42
C PHE A 206 -14.18 14.29 -11.37
N ILE A 207 -14.31 13.62 -12.50
CA ILE A 207 -15.37 13.90 -13.46
C ILE A 207 -16.40 12.77 -13.46
N LEU A 208 -16.03 11.56 -13.86
CA LEU A 208 -16.97 10.45 -13.98
C LEU A 208 -17.60 10.05 -12.64
N ALA A 209 -16.79 9.88 -11.60
CA ALA A 209 -17.32 9.50 -10.29
C ALA A 209 -18.19 10.60 -9.70
N HIS A 210 -17.88 11.89 -9.92
CA HIS A 210 -18.73 13.00 -9.49
C HIS A 210 -20.07 13.01 -10.24
N ILE A 211 -20.06 12.86 -11.56
CA ILE A 211 -21.30 12.81 -12.37
C ILE A 211 -22.17 11.63 -11.91
N LEU A 212 -21.59 10.45 -11.75
CA LEU A 212 -22.33 9.25 -11.35
C LEU A 212 -22.84 9.34 -9.91
N GLY A 213 -21.97 9.77 -8.97
CA GLY A 213 -22.26 9.78 -7.55
C GLY A 213 -23.17 10.94 -7.10
N GLU A 214 -22.94 12.14 -7.62
CA GLU A 214 -23.61 13.34 -7.14
C GLU A 214 -24.78 13.77 -8.04
N ILE A 215 -24.74 13.45 -9.33
CA ILE A 215 -25.77 13.89 -10.27
C ILE A 215 -26.77 12.78 -10.60
N LEU A 216 -26.30 11.57 -10.94
CA LEU A 216 -27.15 10.48 -11.41
C LEU A 216 -27.69 9.59 -10.29
N LEU A 217 -26.87 9.28 -9.30
CA LEU A 217 -27.27 8.34 -8.23
C LEU A 217 -28.37 8.86 -7.30
N PRO A 218 -28.40 10.12 -6.83
CA PRO A 218 -29.42 10.62 -5.93
C PRO A 218 -30.85 10.55 -6.48
N PRO A 219 -31.15 11.01 -7.72
CA PRO A 219 -32.50 10.89 -8.28
C PRO A 219 -32.91 9.44 -8.49
N LEU A 220 -32.00 8.54 -8.89
CA LEU A 220 -32.29 7.10 -9.04
C LEU A 220 -32.59 6.44 -7.69
N LYS A 221 -31.87 6.81 -6.64
CA LYS A 221 -32.12 6.31 -5.28
C LYS A 221 -33.47 6.78 -4.76
N ASN A 222 -33.88 8.04 -5.01
CA ASN A 222 -35.16 8.57 -4.63
C ASN A 222 -36.31 7.86 -5.38
N LEU A 223 -36.14 7.60 -6.68
CA LEU A 223 -37.07 6.82 -7.47
C LEU A 223 -37.25 5.39 -6.93
N ALA A 224 -36.14 4.71 -6.62
CA ALA A 224 -36.15 3.36 -6.07
C ALA A 224 -36.85 3.29 -4.70
N LEU A 225 -36.69 4.32 -3.85
CA LEU A 225 -37.36 4.40 -2.56
C LEU A 225 -38.88 4.69 -2.70
N GLN A 226 -39.29 5.38 -3.77
CA GLN A 226 -40.69 5.65 -4.06
C GLN A 226 -41.43 4.47 -4.69
N THR A 227 -40.72 3.62 -5.45
CA THR A 227 -41.28 2.48 -6.19
C THR A 227 -41.15 1.15 -5.45
N GLY A 228 -40.35 1.08 -4.39
CA GLY A 228 -40.06 -0.12 -3.59
C GLY A 228 -40.85 -0.25 -2.28
N GLY A 229 -41.98 0.43 -2.16
CA GLY A 229 -42.91 0.31 -1.04
C GLY A 229 -44.01 -0.74 -1.33
#